data_b5208bc020ed5f0779bb404dd26a0045
#
_entry.id   b5208bc020ed5f0779bb404dd26a0045
#
_cell.length_a   1.000
_cell.length_b   1.000
_cell.length_c   1.000
_cell.angle_alpha   90.00
_cell.angle_beta   90.00
_cell.angle_gamma   90.00
#
_symmetry.space_group_name_H-M   'P 1'
#
loop_
_entity.id
_entity.type
_entity.pdbx_description
1 polymer ?
#
loop_
_entity_poly.entity_id
_entity_poly.type
_entity_poly.pdbx_seq_one_letter_code
_entity_poly.pdbx_strand_id
1 'polypeptide(L)'
;MGFSHYFKNKPAFTDVQWAALTEDVKKLIKNSNVPLGDANGEIGSKPVFNTRHIMFNGIGDDSHETAVVYKGASEFEFCKTARKPYDSVVVEFYKLIRKHAPSTILSSDGGDEVFGGQKIVVEQSYTYLSGEFDVKVGDTVIVPCSFKGSEWQGTVTAIGSDYDGDCKTILGVVQKDPETNIFDDDNTVLKDIETILFDKYRLRYDDASAASLEIINIVCKHLSK
;
A
#
# COMPACT_ATOMS: atom_id res chain seq x y z
N MET A 1 -30.71 10.41 3.96
CA MET A 1 -29.42 11.10 3.91
C MET A 1 -28.46 10.21 3.11
N GLY A 2 -27.76 10.76 2.12
CA GLY A 2 -26.85 9.96 1.29
C GLY A 2 -25.63 9.53 2.10
N PHE A 3 -24.95 8.46 1.65
CA PHE A 3 -23.70 7.99 2.20
C PHE A 3 -22.85 7.47 1.04
N SER A 4 -21.65 8.00 0.91
CA SER A 4 -20.79 7.80 -0.25
C SER A 4 -19.38 7.44 0.16
N HIS A 5 -18.71 6.72 -0.72
CA HIS A 5 -17.28 6.47 -0.69
C HIS A 5 -16.64 7.05 -1.94
N TYR A 6 -15.41 7.51 -1.83
CA TYR A 6 -14.70 8.24 -2.87
C TYR A 6 -13.30 7.65 -3.06
N PHE A 7 -12.80 7.73 -4.30
CA PHE A 7 -11.37 7.64 -4.54
C PHE A 7 -10.89 8.72 -5.50
N LYS A 8 -9.67 9.21 -5.28
CA LYS A 8 -9.05 10.32 -6.02
C LYS A 8 -7.67 9.92 -6.50
N ASN A 9 -7.22 10.61 -7.56
CA ASN A 9 -5.86 10.50 -8.09
C ASN A 9 -5.43 9.06 -8.39
N LYS A 10 -6.36 8.24 -8.87
CA LYS A 10 -6.09 6.86 -9.25
C LYS A 10 -5.30 6.82 -10.57
N PRO A 11 -4.05 6.31 -10.60
CA PRO A 11 -3.31 6.13 -11.83
C PRO A 11 -3.93 5.04 -12.71
N ALA A 12 -3.52 5.00 -13.99
CA ALA A 12 -3.87 3.88 -14.85
C ALA A 12 -3.20 2.60 -14.35
N PHE A 13 -3.95 1.49 -14.37
CA PHE A 13 -3.41 0.16 -14.08
C PHE A 13 -2.61 -0.37 -15.26
N THR A 14 -1.47 -0.98 -15.00
CA THR A 14 -0.80 -1.86 -15.97
C THR A 14 -1.65 -3.10 -16.23
N ASP A 15 -1.35 -3.87 -17.29
CA ASP A 15 -2.06 -5.12 -17.57
C ASP A 15 -1.95 -6.13 -16.42
N VAL A 16 -0.78 -6.21 -15.79
CA VAL A 16 -0.52 -7.10 -14.66
C VAL A 16 -1.33 -6.68 -13.43
N GLN A 17 -1.33 -5.39 -13.09
CA GLN A 17 -2.11 -4.87 -11.97
C GLN A 17 -3.62 -5.06 -12.20
N TRP A 18 -4.09 -4.83 -13.44
CA TRP A 18 -5.49 -5.00 -13.80
C TRP A 18 -5.94 -6.46 -13.69
N ALA A 19 -5.13 -7.40 -14.15
CA ALA A 19 -5.41 -8.83 -14.02
C ALA A 19 -5.47 -9.24 -12.53
N ALA A 20 -4.51 -8.81 -11.73
CA ALA A 20 -4.46 -9.09 -10.29
C ALA A 20 -5.65 -8.48 -9.54
N LEU A 21 -6.00 -7.21 -9.80
CA LEU A 21 -7.19 -6.56 -9.24
C LEU A 21 -8.46 -7.33 -9.62
N THR A 22 -8.60 -7.71 -10.89
CA THR A 22 -9.78 -8.45 -11.38
C THR A 22 -9.96 -9.76 -10.62
N GLU A 23 -8.90 -10.51 -10.40
CA GLU A 23 -8.96 -11.78 -9.66
C GLU A 23 -9.28 -11.56 -8.16
N ASP A 24 -8.70 -10.54 -7.54
CA ASP A 24 -8.99 -10.23 -6.15
C ASP A 24 -10.45 -9.77 -5.97
N VAL A 25 -10.99 -8.95 -6.89
CA VAL A 25 -12.41 -8.53 -6.85
C VAL A 25 -13.36 -9.70 -7.10
N LYS A 26 -13.03 -10.63 -8.01
CA LYS A 26 -13.82 -11.86 -8.18
C LYS A 26 -13.86 -12.69 -6.90
N LYS A 27 -12.74 -12.81 -6.18
CA LYS A 27 -12.69 -13.49 -4.88
C LYS A 27 -13.52 -12.76 -3.82
N LEU A 28 -13.43 -11.43 -3.76
CA LEU A 28 -14.23 -10.60 -2.87
C LEU A 28 -15.71 -10.86 -3.08
N ILE A 29 -16.19 -10.77 -4.33
CA ILE A 29 -17.59 -10.97 -4.69
C ILE A 29 -18.06 -12.40 -4.41
N LYS A 30 -17.24 -13.40 -4.75
CA LYS A 30 -17.53 -14.80 -4.47
C LYS A 30 -17.71 -15.11 -2.98
N ASN A 31 -16.90 -14.44 -2.15
CA ASN A 31 -16.90 -14.65 -0.69
C ASN A 31 -17.91 -13.73 0.04
N SER A 32 -18.52 -12.80 -0.69
CA SER A 32 -19.54 -11.92 -0.14
C SER A 32 -20.85 -12.68 0.06
N ASN A 33 -21.50 -12.44 1.21
CA ASN A 33 -22.88 -12.91 1.45
C ASN A 33 -23.93 -11.93 0.93
N VAL A 34 -23.51 -10.82 0.30
CA VAL A 34 -24.40 -9.79 -0.25
C VAL A 34 -24.66 -10.11 -1.71
N PRO A 35 -25.93 -10.24 -2.15
CA PRO A 35 -26.25 -10.38 -3.54
C PRO A 35 -25.83 -9.15 -4.36
N LEU A 36 -25.10 -9.38 -5.46
CA LEU A 36 -24.58 -8.32 -6.32
C LEU A 36 -25.01 -8.59 -7.77
N GLY A 37 -25.41 -7.52 -8.45
CA GLY A 37 -25.80 -7.51 -9.84
C GLY A 37 -24.89 -6.68 -10.74
N ASP A 38 -25.35 -6.40 -11.94
CA ASP A 38 -24.73 -5.50 -12.89
C ASP A 38 -24.81 -4.02 -12.43
N ALA A 39 -24.49 -3.10 -13.33
CA ALA A 39 -24.55 -1.67 -13.05
C ALA A 39 -25.94 -1.18 -12.61
N ASN A 40 -27.00 -1.76 -13.12
CA ASN A 40 -28.38 -1.36 -12.81
C ASN A 40 -28.96 -2.08 -11.58
N GLY A 41 -28.28 -3.12 -11.08
CA GLY A 41 -28.78 -3.93 -9.97
C GLY A 41 -30.00 -4.79 -10.36
N GLU A 42 -30.08 -5.22 -11.62
CA GLU A 42 -31.21 -6.04 -12.08
C GLU A 42 -31.22 -7.41 -11.41
N ILE A 43 -32.41 -7.89 -11.04
CA ILE A 43 -32.57 -9.21 -10.43
C ILE A 43 -32.10 -10.29 -11.41
N GLY A 44 -31.17 -11.14 -10.95
CA GLY A 44 -30.60 -12.21 -11.77
C GLY A 44 -29.42 -11.78 -12.64
N SER A 45 -29.11 -10.50 -12.71
CA SER A 45 -27.87 -10.01 -13.33
C SER A 45 -26.62 -10.37 -12.52
N LYS A 46 -25.45 -10.12 -13.09
CA LYS A 46 -24.16 -10.41 -12.45
C LYS A 46 -23.20 -9.24 -12.58
N PRO A 47 -22.26 -9.06 -11.63
CA PRO A 47 -21.16 -8.12 -11.75
C PRO A 47 -20.41 -8.24 -13.08
N VAL A 48 -20.02 -7.11 -13.66
CA VAL A 48 -19.39 -7.03 -14.97
C VAL A 48 -17.87 -6.89 -14.82
N PHE A 49 -17.16 -7.77 -15.53
CA PHE A 49 -15.70 -7.76 -15.63
C PHE A 49 -15.28 -7.75 -17.08
N ASN A 50 -14.51 -6.76 -17.48
CA ASN A 50 -13.95 -6.72 -18.83
C ASN A 50 -12.56 -6.05 -18.85
N THR A 51 -11.99 -5.84 -20.03
CA THR A 51 -10.65 -5.25 -20.20
C THR A 51 -10.57 -3.77 -19.86
N ARG A 52 -11.70 -3.08 -19.66
CA ARG A 52 -11.73 -1.62 -19.45
C ARG A 52 -12.27 -1.23 -18.08
N HIS A 53 -13.18 -2.00 -17.51
CA HIS A 53 -13.82 -1.69 -16.23
C HIS A 53 -14.29 -2.92 -15.48
N ILE A 54 -14.43 -2.76 -14.18
CA ILE A 54 -15.13 -3.67 -13.26
C ILE A 54 -16.28 -2.85 -12.68
N MET A 55 -17.50 -3.40 -12.68
CA MET A 55 -18.65 -2.73 -12.10
C MET A 55 -19.65 -3.70 -11.50
N PHE A 56 -20.32 -3.25 -10.44
CA PHE A 56 -21.40 -3.96 -9.77
C PHE A 56 -22.30 -3.00 -8.99
N ASN A 57 -23.45 -3.50 -8.58
CA ASN A 57 -24.39 -2.81 -7.69
C ASN A 57 -25.02 -3.83 -6.74
N GLY A 58 -25.77 -3.38 -5.73
CA GLY A 58 -26.74 -4.23 -5.05
C GLY A 58 -27.84 -4.70 -6.01
N ILE A 59 -28.78 -5.53 -5.56
CA ILE A 59 -29.85 -6.07 -6.39
C ILE A 59 -31.20 -5.52 -5.95
N GLY A 60 -32.03 -5.11 -6.91
CA GLY A 60 -33.39 -4.60 -6.67
C GLY A 60 -33.41 -3.43 -5.70
N ASP A 61 -34.21 -3.53 -4.65
CA ASP A 61 -34.32 -2.47 -3.63
C ASP A 61 -33.05 -2.23 -2.84
N ASP A 62 -32.09 -3.17 -2.85
CA ASP A 62 -30.80 -3.03 -2.22
C ASP A 62 -29.74 -2.40 -3.15
N SER A 63 -30.10 -2.04 -4.37
CA SER A 63 -29.25 -1.27 -5.28
C SER A 63 -29.30 0.23 -4.97
N HIS A 64 -28.24 0.94 -5.37
CA HIS A 64 -28.22 2.40 -5.40
C HIS A 64 -27.29 2.87 -6.55
N GLU A 65 -26.17 3.50 -6.30
CA GLU A 65 -25.22 3.83 -7.36
C GLU A 65 -24.27 2.68 -7.67
N THR A 66 -23.87 2.58 -8.93
CA THR A 66 -22.92 1.58 -9.40
C THR A 66 -21.54 1.82 -8.83
N ALA A 67 -20.97 0.81 -8.18
CA ALA A 67 -19.55 0.79 -7.88
C ALA A 67 -18.78 0.45 -9.18
N VAL A 68 -17.87 1.32 -9.58
CA VAL A 68 -17.10 1.15 -10.83
C VAL A 68 -15.65 1.52 -10.65
N VAL A 69 -14.76 0.81 -11.34
CA VAL A 69 -13.37 1.21 -11.55
C VAL A 69 -12.99 1.01 -13.01
N TYR A 70 -12.34 2.00 -13.58
CA TYR A 70 -11.79 1.94 -14.93
C TYR A 70 -10.30 1.56 -14.89
N LYS A 71 -9.84 0.81 -15.89
CA LYS A 71 -8.40 0.51 -16.06
C LYS A 71 -7.56 1.77 -16.28
N GLY A 72 -8.11 2.76 -16.98
CA GLY A 72 -7.48 4.07 -17.17
C GLY A 72 -7.32 4.86 -15.88
N ALA A 73 -6.57 5.96 -15.94
CA ALA A 73 -6.46 6.91 -14.83
C ALA A 73 -7.81 7.59 -14.55
N SER A 74 -8.03 7.98 -13.30
CA SER A 74 -9.20 8.76 -12.89
C SER A 74 -8.79 9.77 -11.82
N GLU A 75 -9.21 11.03 -12.00
CA GLU A 75 -8.95 12.08 -11.01
C GLU A 75 -9.87 11.98 -9.79
N PHE A 76 -11.12 11.59 -10.03
CA PHE A 76 -12.13 11.47 -8.98
C PHE A 76 -13.24 10.51 -9.41
N GLU A 77 -13.60 9.60 -8.50
CA GLU A 77 -14.75 8.71 -8.64
C GLU A 77 -15.43 8.56 -7.27
N PHE A 78 -16.71 8.25 -7.30
CA PHE A 78 -17.47 7.99 -6.08
C PHE A 78 -18.54 6.92 -6.31
N CYS A 79 -19.01 6.35 -5.21
CA CYS A 79 -20.17 5.47 -5.18
C CYS A 79 -21.03 5.84 -3.96
N LYS A 80 -22.24 6.31 -4.23
CA LYS A 80 -23.23 6.58 -3.20
C LYS A 80 -23.98 5.28 -2.91
N THR A 81 -23.65 4.66 -1.81
CA THR A 81 -24.25 3.38 -1.41
C THR A 81 -25.52 3.54 -0.61
N ALA A 82 -25.73 4.74 -0.04
CA ALA A 82 -26.82 5.03 0.90
C ALA A 82 -26.92 4.01 2.06
N ARG A 83 -25.80 3.41 2.45
CA ARG A 83 -25.68 2.35 3.48
C ARG A 83 -26.52 1.10 3.16
N LYS A 84 -26.74 0.83 1.87
CA LYS A 84 -27.38 -0.42 1.41
C LYS A 84 -26.45 -1.61 1.72
N PRO A 85 -26.94 -2.85 1.73
CA PRO A 85 -26.14 -4.03 2.09
C PRO A 85 -24.80 -4.17 1.34
N TYR A 86 -24.74 -3.74 0.08
CA TYR A 86 -23.51 -3.80 -0.72
C TYR A 86 -22.44 -2.75 -0.33
N ASP A 87 -22.73 -1.82 0.59
CA ASP A 87 -21.81 -0.81 1.09
C ASP A 87 -20.48 -1.40 1.56
N SER A 88 -20.55 -2.46 2.36
CA SER A 88 -19.36 -3.15 2.87
C SER A 88 -18.50 -3.74 1.74
N VAL A 89 -19.12 -4.19 0.66
CA VAL A 89 -18.39 -4.72 -0.50
C VAL A 89 -17.71 -3.59 -1.27
N VAL A 90 -18.34 -2.41 -1.36
CA VAL A 90 -17.75 -1.21 -1.96
C VAL A 90 -16.52 -0.75 -1.18
N VAL A 91 -16.57 -0.78 0.15
CA VAL A 91 -15.42 -0.46 1.01
C VAL A 91 -14.25 -1.39 0.70
N GLU A 92 -14.44 -2.70 0.71
CA GLU A 92 -13.38 -3.67 0.42
C GLU A 92 -12.91 -3.57 -1.04
N PHE A 93 -13.80 -3.30 -1.98
CA PHE A 93 -13.45 -3.03 -3.38
C PHE A 93 -12.51 -1.83 -3.52
N TYR A 94 -12.77 -0.73 -2.81
CA TYR A 94 -11.92 0.46 -2.83
C TYR A 94 -10.55 0.20 -2.19
N LYS A 95 -10.50 -0.60 -1.12
CA LYS A 95 -9.21 -1.07 -0.54
C LYS A 95 -8.40 -1.86 -1.56
N LEU A 96 -9.04 -2.73 -2.36
CA LEU A 96 -8.36 -3.46 -3.43
C LEU A 96 -7.85 -2.54 -4.54
N ILE A 97 -8.61 -1.49 -4.92
CA ILE A 97 -8.15 -0.48 -5.86
C ILE A 97 -6.85 0.16 -5.35
N ARG A 98 -6.83 0.60 -4.08
CA ARG A 98 -5.64 1.19 -3.46
C ARG A 98 -4.49 0.18 -3.35
N LYS A 99 -4.74 -1.08 -3.02
CA LYS A 99 -3.73 -2.14 -2.98
C LYS A 99 -2.97 -2.28 -4.30
N HIS A 100 -3.68 -2.22 -5.44
CA HIS A 100 -3.09 -2.36 -6.76
C HIS A 100 -2.67 -1.03 -7.41
N ALA A 101 -3.10 0.11 -6.85
CA ALA A 101 -2.73 1.47 -7.24
C ALA A 101 -2.46 2.31 -5.97
N PRO A 102 -1.32 2.15 -5.29
CA PRO A 102 -1.07 2.67 -3.95
C PRO A 102 -1.17 4.19 -3.79
N SER A 103 -0.98 4.96 -4.87
CA SER A 103 -1.15 6.42 -4.84
C SER A 103 -2.60 6.88 -4.84
N THR A 104 -3.58 5.95 -4.90
CA THR A 104 -5.01 6.27 -4.82
C THR A 104 -5.36 6.73 -3.41
N ILE A 105 -6.03 7.88 -3.31
CA ILE A 105 -6.55 8.42 -2.06
C ILE A 105 -7.99 7.96 -1.89
N LEU A 106 -8.31 7.37 -0.75
CA LEU A 106 -9.67 6.96 -0.39
C LEU A 106 -10.24 7.90 0.67
N SER A 107 -11.52 8.23 0.55
CA SER A 107 -12.27 8.97 1.57
C SER A 107 -13.72 8.51 1.62
N SER A 108 -14.41 8.81 2.72
CA SER A 108 -15.79 8.38 2.97
C SER A 108 -16.55 9.40 3.79
N ASP A 109 -17.87 9.49 3.58
CA ASP A 109 -18.79 10.19 4.47
C ASP A 109 -18.79 9.60 5.90
N GLY A 110 -18.26 8.39 6.08
CA GLY A 110 -18.07 7.74 7.38
C GLY A 110 -16.74 8.05 8.06
N GLY A 111 -15.90 8.89 7.46
CA GLY A 111 -14.56 9.22 7.94
C GLY A 111 -13.48 8.26 7.42
N ASP A 112 -12.22 8.60 7.71
CA ASP A 112 -11.05 7.85 7.20
C ASP A 112 -10.96 6.42 7.76
N GLU A 113 -11.54 6.19 8.94
CA GLU A 113 -11.57 4.90 9.64
C GLU A 113 -12.26 3.80 8.82
N VAL A 114 -13.18 4.16 7.90
CA VAL A 114 -13.92 3.21 7.05
C VAL A 114 -12.97 2.34 6.23
N PHE A 115 -11.86 2.90 5.76
CA PHE A 115 -10.89 2.18 4.94
C PHE A 115 -9.75 1.55 5.74
N GLY A 116 -9.86 1.56 7.06
CA GLY A 116 -8.87 1.00 7.98
C GLY A 116 -7.65 1.87 8.19
N GLY A 117 -7.03 1.66 9.33
CA GLY A 117 -5.83 2.35 9.74
C GLY A 117 -6.11 3.59 10.56
N GLN A 118 -5.07 4.02 11.25
CA GLN A 118 -5.05 5.24 12.04
C GLN A 118 -4.21 6.31 11.33
N LYS A 119 -4.50 7.57 11.60
CA LYS A 119 -3.63 8.65 11.15
C LYS A 119 -2.32 8.58 11.90
N ILE A 120 -1.22 8.68 11.17
CA ILE A 120 0.14 8.72 11.70
C ILE A 120 0.85 9.96 11.18
N VAL A 121 1.72 10.53 11.98
CA VAL A 121 2.58 11.65 11.58
C VAL A 121 3.97 11.13 11.28
N VAL A 122 4.48 11.44 10.10
CA VAL A 122 5.81 11.06 9.63
C VAL A 122 6.69 12.31 9.55
N GLU A 123 7.92 12.24 10.10
CA GLU A 123 8.89 13.34 10.12
C GLU A 123 8.32 14.65 10.68
N GLN A 124 7.43 14.57 11.69
CA GLN A 124 6.80 15.70 12.37
C GLN A 124 5.96 16.63 11.45
N SER A 125 5.80 16.32 10.18
CA SER A 125 5.22 17.25 9.20
C SER A 125 4.16 16.66 8.29
N TYR A 126 4.17 15.36 8.07
CA TYR A 126 3.30 14.73 7.08
C TYR A 126 2.36 13.74 7.73
N THR A 127 1.07 13.85 7.44
CA THR A 127 0.06 12.91 7.93
C THR A 127 -0.30 11.88 6.87
N TYR A 128 -0.29 10.62 7.27
CA TYR A 128 -0.66 9.47 6.45
C TYR A 128 -1.64 8.57 7.19
N LEU A 129 -2.30 7.66 6.47
CA LEU A 129 -3.05 6.54 7.05
C LEU A 129 -2.14 5.33 7.16
N SER A 130 -2.18 4.63 8.28
CA SER A 130 -1.44 3.39 8.45
C SER A 130 -1.98 2.25 7.58
N GLY A 131 -3.23 2.33 7.12
CA GLY A 131 -3.87 1.26 6.38
C GLY A 131 -4.06 0.02 7.26
N GLU A 132 -3.68 -1.13 6.74
CA GLU A 132 -3.71 -2.42 7.45
C GLU A 132 -2.46 -2.71 8.30
N PHE A 133 -1.50 -1.77 8.32
CA PHE A 133 -0.25 -1.96 9.06
C PHE A 133 -0.42 -1.58 10.53
N ASP A 134 0.07 -2.44 11.42
CA ASP A 134 0.25 -2.10 12.85
C ASP A 134 1.53 -1.26 12.98
N VAL A 135 1.36 0.02 13.25
CA VAL A 135 2.44 1.01 13.21
C VAL A 135 2.59 1.67 14.59
N LYS A 136 3.82 1.83 15.02
CA LYS A 136 4.20 2.46 16.30
C LYS A 136 5.09 3.68 16.08
N VAL A 137 5.11 4.58 17.05
CA VAL A 137 6.08 5.69 17.06
C VAL A 137 7.50 5.11 17.06
N GLY A 138 8.33 5.61 16.17
CA GLY A 138 9.70 5.14 15.94
C GLY A 138 9.84 4.13 14.79
N ASP A 139 8.73 3.61 14.25
CA ASP A 139 8.80 2.75 13.07
C ASP A 139 9.19 3.56 11.83
N THR A 140 9.96 2.94 10.95
CA THR A 140 10.24 3.49 9.62
C THR A 140 9.18 2.97 8.65
N VAL A 141 8.54 3.88 7.93
CA VAL A 141 7.49 3.56 6.97
C VAL A 141 7.87 4.00 5.56
N ILE A 142 7.37 3.27 4.57
CA ILE A 142 7.50 3.64 3.16
C ILE A 142 6.26 4.43 2.79
N VAL A 143 6.44 5.64 2.31
CA VAL A 143 5.35 6.55 1.97
C VAL A 143 5.37 6.94 0.49
N PRO A 144 4.19 7.09 -0.14
CA PRO A 144 4.11 7.49 -1.53
C PRO A 144 4.47 8.96 -1.69
N CYS A 145 5.41 9.28 -2.59
CA CYS A 145 5.73 10.66 -2.97
C CYS A 145 4.69 11.20 -3.96
N SER A 146 4.54 12.54 -4.00
CA SER A 146 3.70 13.22 -4.99
C SER A 146 4.29 13.20 -6.39
N PHE A 147 5.56 12.87 -6.54
CA PHE A 147 6.28 12.87 -7.81
C PHE A 147 6.31 11.47 -8.42
N LYS A 148 5.53 11.26 -9.50
CA LYS A 148 5.51 10.09 -10.40
C LYS A 148 6.12 8.79 -9.83
N GLY A 149 5.40 8.13 -8.91
CA GLY A 149 5.75 6.77 -8.47
C GLY A 149 7.03 6.65 -7.64
N SER A 150 7.59 7.75 -7.17
CA SER A 150 8.68 7.71 -6.21
C SER A 150 8.14 7.47 -4.79
N GLU A 151 8.90 6.74 -4.03
CA GLU A 151 8.65 6.41 -2.64
C GLU A 151 9.78 7.00 -1.80
N TRP A 152 9.50 7.31 -0.55
CA TRP A 152 10.54 7.64 0.41
C TRP A 152 10.27 6.97 1.76
N GLN A 153 11.28 6.89 2.59
CA GLN A 153 11.16 6.33 3.93
C GLN A 153 11.19 7.46 4.94
N GLY A 154 10.33 7.37 5.94
CA GLY A 154 10.29 8.32 7.02
C GLY A 154 9.92 7.66 8.33
N THR A 155 10.28 8.32 9.43
CA THR A 155 10.03 7.80 10.78
C THR A 155 8.68 8.30 11.29
N VAL A 156 7.89 7.40 11.87
CA VAL A 156 6.64 7.75 12.54
C VAL A 156 6.94 8.50 13.83
N THR A 157 6.47 9.73 13.94
CA THR A 157 6.74 10.60 15.10
C THR A 157 5.54 10.74 16.02
N ALA A 158 4.33 10.47 15.55
CA ALA A 158 3.13 10.44 16.38
C ALA A 158 2.06 9.50 15.81
N ILE A 159 1.22 9.00 16.68
CA ILE A 159 -0.01 8.27 16.35
C ILE A 159 -1.20 9.17 16.68
N GLY A 160 -2.11 9.29 15.73
CA GLY A 160 -3.18 10.28 15.76
C GLY A 160 -2.76 11.63 15.16
N SER A 161 -3.68 12.33 14.55
CA SER A 161 -3.46 13.66 14.00
C SER A 161 -4.79 14.37 13.82
N ASP A 162 -4.81 15.66 14.12
CA ASP A 162 -5.97 16.55 13.90
C ASP A 162 -6.08 17.03 12.45
N TYR A 163 -5.18 16.57 11.57
CA TYR A 163 -5.21 16.92 10.15
C TYR A 163 -6.52 16.44 9.52
N ASP A 164 -7.28 17.36 8.93
CA ASP A 164 -8.62 17.13 8.35
C ASP A 164 -8.61 16.97 6.82
N GLY A 165 -7.44 17.09 6.19
CA GLY A 165 -7.28 16.90 4.75
C GLY A 165 -7.18 15.44 4.32
N ASP A 166 -7.18 15.24 3.00
CA ASP A 166 -7.00 13.93 2.38
C ASP A 166 -5.62 13.33 2.73
N CYS A 167 -5.59 12.14 3.27
CA CYS A 167 -4.36 11.43 3.60
C CYS A 167 -4.10 10.27 2.63
N LYS A 168 -2.86 10.17 2.15
CA LYS A 168 -2.39 8.94 1.47
C LYS A 168 -2.11 7.86 2.50
N THR A 169 -2.19 6.60 2.09
CA THR A 169 -1.80 5.48 2.93
C THR A 169 -0.33 5.16 2.73
N ILE A 170 0.34 4.75 3.79
CA ILE A 170 1.70 4.21 3.69
C ILE A 170 1.72 2.96 2.81
N LEU A 171 2.85 2.69 2.18
CA LEU A 171 3.04 1.53 1.29
C LEU A 171 3.55 0.30 2.04
N GLY A 172 4.16 0.49 3.20
CA GLY A 172 4.70 -0.57 4.03
C GLY A 172 5.39 -0.03 5.28
N VAL A 173 5.69 -0.94 6.18
CA VAL A 173 6.58 -0.72 7.32
C VAL A 173 7.90 -1.38 6.98
N VAL A 174 9.00 -0.66 7.11
CA VAL A 174 10.33 -1.24 7.01
C VAL A 174 10.48 -2.13 8.23
N GLN A 175 10.41 -3.45 8.04
CA GLN A 175 10.79 -4.36 9.10
C GLN A 175 12.25 -4.09 9.41
N LYS A 176 12.52 -3.57 10.60
CA LYS A 176 13.85 -3.78 11.15
C LYS A 176 13.95 -5.29 11.25
N ASP A 177 14.80 -5.89 10.44
CA ASP A 177 15.21 -7.28 10.72
C ASP A 177 15.46 -7.33 12.23
N PRO A 178 14.87 -8.32 12.95
CA PRO A 178 15.17 -8.49 14.35
C PRO A 178 16.69 -8.52 14.39
N GLU A 179 17.27 -7.45 14.94
CA GLU A 179 18.69 -7.16 14.94
C GLU A 179 19.51 -8.42 14.74
N THR A 180 19.78 -8.79 13.50
CA THR A 180 21.03 -9.41 13.22
C THR A 180 22.01 -8.26 13.46
N ASN A 181 22.29 -7.99 14.74
CA ASN A 181 23.52 -7.42 15.20
C ASN A 181 24.64 -8.40 14.80
N ILE A 182 24.78 -8.60 13.49
CA ILE A 182 25.94 -9.29 12.92
C ILE A 182 27.22 -8.51 13.29
N PHE A 183 27.07 -7.29 13.83
CA PHE A 183 28.14 -6.36 14.11
C PHE A 183 28.28 -5.92 15.59
N ASP A 184 27.39 -6.32 16.49
CA ASP A 184 27.40 -5.74 17.85
C ASP A 184 28.27 -6.51 18.85
N ASP A 185 28.69 -7.74 18.59
CA ASP A 185 29.55 -8.49 19.54
C ASP A 185 30.95 -8.83 19.04
N ASP A 186 31.29 -8.50 17.78
CA ASP A 186 32.63 -8.77 17.27
C ASP A 186 33.12 -7.62 16.38
N ASN A 187 33.72 -6.61 17.01
CA ASN A 187 34.53 -5.57 16.35
C ASN A 187 35.62 -6.16 15.42
N THR A 188 35.73 -7.50 15.37
CA THR A 188 36.68 -8.28 14.61
C THR A 188 36.36 -8.23 13.12
N VAL A 189 35.08 -8.33 12.73
CA VAL A 189 34.70 -8.34 11.30
C VAL A 189 34.92 -6.97 10.65
N LEU A 190 34.56 -5.89 11.35
CA LEU A 190 34.85 -4.53 10.89
C LEU A 190 36.35 -4.26 10.83
N LYS A 191 37.13 -4.70 11.84
CA LYS A 191 38.58 -4.61 11.83
C LYS A 191 39.22 -5.43 10.70
N ASP A 192 38.73 -6.62 10.42
CA ASP A 192 39.23 -7.45 9.32
C ASP A 192 38.93 -6.80 7.98
N ILE A 193 37.73 -6.21 7.81
CA ILE A 193 37.36 -5.45 6.61
C ILE A 193 38.21 -4.19 6.47
N GLU A 194 38.38 -3.41 7.52
CA GLU A 194 39.25 -2.22 7.52
C GLU A 194 40.70 -2.56 7.23
N THR A 195 41.25 -3.65 7.81
CA THR A 195 42.59 -4.11 7.56
C THR A 195 42.80 -4.52 6.10
N ILE A 196 41.85 -5.21 5.51
CA ILE A 196 41.91 -5.61 4.09
C ILE A 196 41.81 -4.39 3.17
N LEU A 197 40.92 -3.44 3.46
CA LEU A 197 40.78 -2.23 2.66
C LEU A 197 42.02 -1.34 2.74
N PHE A 198 42.63 -1.20 3.93
CA PHE A 198 43.77 -0.28 4.15
C PHE A 198 45.12 -0.92 3.82
N ASP A 199 45.39 -2.13 4.30
CA ASP A 199 46.75 -2.73 4.24
C ASP A 199 47.02 -3.42 2.93
N LYS A 200 46.01 -4.10 2.34
CA LYS A 200 46.17 -4.93 1.16
C LYS A 200 45.91 -4.20 -0.15
N TYR A 201 44.91 -3.32 -0.18
CA TYR A 201 44.50 -2.68 -1.43
C TYR A 201 44.85 -1.19 -1.49
N ARG A 202 45.23 -0.53 -0.40
CA ARG A 202 45.47 0.91 -0.33
C ARG A 202 44.41 1.75 -1.03
N LEU A 203 43.17 1.25 -0.98
CA LEU A 203 42.07 1.83 -1.73
C LEU A 203 41.72 3.21 -1.21
N ARG A 204 41.90 4.20 -2.04
CA ARG A 204 41.02 5.37 -2.04
C ARG A 204 39.66 4.89 -2.54
N TYR A 205 38.63 5.50 -2.07
CA TYR A 205 37.19 5.19 -2.22
C TYR A 205 36.68 4.82 -3.64
N ASP A 206 37.53 4.84 -4.68
CA ASP A 206 37.14 4.76 -6.08
C ASP A 206 37.39 3.40 -6.78
N ASP A 207 37.96 2.40 -6.10
CA ASP A 207 38.25 1.09 -6.74
C ASP A 207 37.64 -0.09 -5.97
N ALA A 208 36.32 -0.23 -6.08
CA ALA A 208 35.54 -1.15 -5.25
C ALA A 208 35.48 -2.63 -5.75
N SER A 209 35.96 -2.97 -6.95
CA SER A 209 35.61 -4.27 -7.56
C SER A 209 36.39 -5.47 -7.04
N ALA A 210 37.67 -5.31 -6.71
CA ALA A 210 38.50 -6.44 -6.19
C ALA A 210 38.32 -6.64 -4.68
N ALA A 211 38.09 -5.55 -3.93
CA ALA A 211 37.80 -5.58 -2.49
C ALA A 211 36.44 -6.21 -2.19
N SER A 212 35.45 -6.07 -3.10
CA SER A 212 34.10 -6.59 -2.92
C SER A 212 34.06 -8.11 -2.76
N LEU A 213 34.85 -8.84 -3.53
CA LEU A 213 34.88 -10.32 -3.46
C LEU A 213 35.49 -10.85 -2.16
N GLU A 214 36.48 -10.16 -1.62
CA GLU A 214 37.13 -10.56 -0.37
C GLU A 214 36.28 -10.20 0.85
N ILE A 215 35.59 -9.06 0.81
CA ILE A 215 34.58 -8.66 1.81
C ILE A 215 33.42 -9.68 1.83
N ILE A 216 32.94 -10.09 0.66
CA ILE A 216 31.87 -11.12 0.55
C ILE A 216 32.36 -12.45 1.17
N ASN A 217 33.60 -12.88 0.92
CA ASN A 217 34.14 -14.09 1.50
C ASN A 217 34.28 -14.02 3.03
N ILE A 218 34.63 -12.87 3.60
CA ILE A 218 34.68 -12.67 5.07
C ILE A 218 33.27 -12.75 5.66
N VAL A 219 32.31 -12.05 5.06
CA VAL A 219 30.91 -12.08 5.50
C VAL A 219 30.37 -13.51 5.44
N CYS A 220 30.57 -14.23 4.33
CA CYS A 220 30.14 -15.62 4.18
C CYS A 220 30.77 -16.56 5.22
N LYS A 221 32.03 -16.35 5.57
CA LYS A 221 32.76 -17.17 6.58
C LYS A 221 32.19 -16.93 7.99
N HIS A 222 31.68 -15.74 8.29
CA HIS A 222 31.11 -15.42 9.61
C HIS A 222 29.63 -15.83 9.70
N LEU A 223 28.91 -15.83 8.58
CA LEU A 223 27.51 -16.31 8.51
C LEU A 223 27.39 -17.85 8.51
N SER A 224 28.49 -18.58 8.33
CA SER A 224 28.51 -20.05 8.28
C SER A 224 28.90 -20.68 9.63
N LYS A 225 29.00 -19.91 10.70
CA LYS A 225 29.21 -20.35 12.08
C LYS A 225 27.93 -20.21 12.92
#